data_a448ae0f9c5b72e0547dbb451d1cc00c
#
_entry.id   a448ae0f9c5b72e0547dbb451d1cc00c
#
_cell.length_a   1.000
_cell.length_b   1.000
_cell.length_c   1.000
_cell.angle_alpha   90.00
_cell.angle_beta   90.00
_cell.angle_gamma   90.00
#
_symmetry.space_group_name_H-M   'P 1'
#
loop_
_entity.id
_entity.type
_entity.pdbx_description
1 polymer ?
#
loop_
_entity_poly.entity_id
_entity_poly.type
_entity_poly.pdbx_seq_one_letter_code
_entity_poly.pdbx_strand_id
1 'polypeptide(L)'
;ANLKGVDGIIPHKILEFGNIKIGLIGLITPFISDGLLPENYEGVEISSLIETLNDEVAELKNQVDLVFVLCHLGIPYDREIEYKKFIKKINEGESIEIKNAIELAHFTESVDMIITGGFSKGYNTPWVDPNTHAIVVQNYGSLTGIGHLTLNIDQDKKVIKDYSFPTDRGMLVNLFTDDVWADKAMADTIKNWVNNAKKEEDLDYSDKISSIGNNNCNMQIKSTYSNYAIPKLGTNDNLEIMTWNMERFPLEGDKTMEAIAEIIQDLDVDIIGVQEVIKIGDLDKMMSWIPEYDFVISRQSSFLEQAIIYKKNILTVLSQHEPFAFDDYFFAGRPPLVVDFIYKCDDYVKEICVVNMHLKCCGDGLYRRQQSMKQLHEYLFNRIENGKNNGIGESPLLII
;
A
#
# COMPACT_ATOMS: atom_id res chain seq x y z
N ALA A 1 -2.32 21.16 -1.36
CA ALA A 1 -2.74 22.20 -2.32
C ALA A 1 -3.60 21.63 -3.45
N ASN A 2 -3.18 20.55 -4.10
CA ASN A 2 -3.89 19.99 -5.27
C ASN A 2 -5.12 19.12 -4.94
N LEU A 3 -5.50 18.97 -3.69
CA LEU A 3 -6.67 18.21 -3.23
C LEU A 3 -7.86 19.17 -3.01
N LYS A 4 -9.00 18.87 -3.64
CA LYS A 4 -10.24 19.62 -3.52
C LYS A 4 -11.38 18.75 -2.99
N GLY A 5 -12.42 19.38 -2.42
CA GLY A 5 -13.59 18.66 -1.91
C GLY A 5 -13.42 18.07 -0.50
N VAL A 6 -12.29 18.37 0.19
CA VAL A 6 -12.03 17.92 1.56
C VAL A 6 -11.86 19.12 2.48
N ASP A 7 -12.74 19.25 3.46
CA ASP A 7 -12.72 20.35 4.42
C ASP A 7 -11.51 20.27 5.38
N GLY A 8 -11.01 21.43 5.81
CA GLY A 8 -9.93 21.52 6.80
C GLY A 8 -8.52 21.34 6.24
N ILE A 9 -8.36 21.08 4.95
CA ILE A 9 -7.05 21.03 4.29
C ILE A 9 -6.64 22.43 3.87
N ILE A 10 -5.42 22.83 4.27
CA ILE A 10 -4.81 24.08 3.84
C ILE A 10 -3.76 23.81 2.76
N PRO A 11 -3.66 24.65 1.71
CA PRO A 11 -2.75 24.42 0.60
C PRO A 11 -1.27 24.52 1.01
N HIS A 12 -0.95 25.50 1.85
CA HIS A 12 0.40 25.73 2.36
C HIS A 12 0.38 26.25 3.80
N LYS A 13 1.56 26.24 4.44
CA LYS A 13 1.81 26.81 5.77
C LYS A 13 3.16 27.51 5.79
N ILE A 14 3.23 28.69 6.40
CA ILE A 14 4.51 29.37 6.64
C ILE A 14 5.02 28.98 8.03
N LEU A 15 6.27 28.53 8.08
CA LEU A 15 7.00 28.20 9.30
C LEU A 15 8.13 29.21 9.50
N GLU A 16 8.33 29.67 10.74
CA GLU A 16 9.39 30.63 11.08
C GLU A 16 10.43 29.98 12.01
N PHE A 17 11.68 30.01 11.60
CA PHE A 17 12.82 29.50 12.35
C PHE A 17 13.86 30.63 12.49
N GLY A 18 13.79 31.37 13.60
CA GLY A 18 14.60 32.57 13.78
C GLY A 18 14.27 33.63 12.73
N ASN A 19 15.23 33.98 11.88
CA ASN A 19 15.06 34.94 10.79
C ASN A 19 14.77 34.32 9.42
N ILE A 20 14.59 32.97 9.39
CA ILE A 20 14.28 32.22 8.17
C ILE A 20 12.80 31.85 8.15
N LYS A 21 12.13 32.12 7.04
CA LYS A 21 10.75 31.75 6.77
C LYS A 21 10.72 30.66 5.72
N ILE A 22 10.03 29.56 6.01
CA ILE A 22 9.87 28.42 5.11
C ILE A 22 8.40 28.30 4.73
N GLY A 23 8.09 28.32 3.44
CA GLY A 23 6.78 27.95 2.91
C GLY A 23 6.71 26.44 2.73
N LEU A 24 5.77 25.78 3.40
CA LEU A 24 5.54 24.34 3.29
C LEU A 24 4.27 24.09 2.49
N ILE A 25 4.39 23.54 1.28
CA ILE A 25 3.28 23.22 0.37
C ILE A 25 2.97 21.72 0.44
N GLY A 26 1.69 21.37 0.59
CA GLY A 26 1.24 19.98 0.59
C GLY A 26 0.72 19.54 -0.79
N LEU A 27 1.20 18.40 -1.32
CA LEU A 27 0.73 17.81 -2.58
C LEU A 27 0.43 16.31 -2.42
N ILE A 28 -0.55 15.83 -3.17
CA ILE A 28 -0.87 14.41 -3.25
C ILE A 28 -0.71 13.90 -4.69
N THR A 29 -0.44 12.60 -4.84
CA THR A 29 -0.38 11.96 -6.14
C THR A 29 -1.70 12.12 -6.92
N PRO A 30 -1.66 12.35 -8.24
CA PRO A 30 -2.86 12.30 -9.07
C PRO A 30 -3.35 10.86 -9.33
N PHE A 31 -2.53 9.86 -9.00
CA PHE A 31 -2.82 8.43 -9.24
C PHE A 31 -3.39 7.75 -7.98
N ILE A 32 -4.36 8.39 -7.32
CA ILE A 32 -4.97 7.80 -6.09
C ILE A 32 -5.69 6.49 -6.36
N SER A 33 -6.22 6.31 -7.58
CA SER A 33 -6.85 5.06 -8.03
C SER A 33 -5.88 3.88 -8.10
N ASP A 34 -4.57 4.13 -8.16
CA ASP A 34 -3.58 3.06 -8.13
C ASP A 34 -3.47 2.42 -6.73
N GLY A 35 -3.80 3.18 -5.68
CA GLY A 35 -3.65 2.75 -4.29
C GLY A 35 -4.94 2.71 -3.46
N LEU A 36 -6.08 3.11 -4.00
CA LEU A 36 -7.35 3.17 -3.26
C LEU A 36 -8.51 2.59 -4.07
N LEU A 37 -9.44 1.94 -3.37
CA LEU A 37 -10.72 1.57 -3.95
C LEU A 37 -11.56 2.82 -4.27
N PRO A 38 -12.42 2.79 -5.32
CA PRO A 38 -13.21 3.95 -5.75
C PRO A 38 -14.03 4.59 -4.64
N GLU A 39 -14.62 3.79 -3.76
CA GLU A 39 -15.43 4.24 -2.62
C GLU A 39 -14.64 5.10 -1.62
N ASN A 40 -13.31 4.96 -1.55
CA ASN A 40 -12.45 5.69 -0.62
C ASN A 40 -12.04 7.09 -1.11
N TYR A 41 -12.34 7.44 -2.37
CA TYR A 41 -12.06 8.76 -2.93
C TYR A 41 -13.24 9.38 -3.71
N GLU A 42 -14.45 8.86 -3.50
CA GLU A 42 -15.65 9.44 -4.11
C GLU A 42 -15.81 10.92 -3.73
N GLY A 43 -16.02 11.78 -4.72
CA GLY A 43 -16.16 13.23 -4.52
C GLY A 43 -14.84 13.98 -4.31
N VAL A 44 -13.70 13.31 -4.37
CA VAL A 44 -12.37 13.94 -4.27
C VAL A 44 -11.88 14.34 -5.67
N GLU A 45 -11.49 15.60 -5.83
CA GLU A 45 -10.88 16.11 -7.06
C GLU A 45 -9.40 16.42 -6.83
N ILE A 46 -8.53 15.97 -7.75
CA ILE A 46 -7.10 16.25 -7.72
C ILE A 46 -6.71 17.09 -8.93
N SER A 47 -6.19 18.27 -8.66
CA SER A 47 -5.71 19.20 -9.68
C SER A 47 -4.30 18.83 -10.16
N SER A 48 -3.90 19.41 -11.29
CA SER A 48 -2.54 19.28 -11.84
C SER A 48 -1.47 19.61 -10.80
N LEU A 49 -0.47 18.71 -10.66
CA LEU A 49 0.64 18.90 -9.72
C LEU A 49 1.46 20.15 -10.04
N ILE A 50 1.86 20.32 -11.30
CA ILE A 50 2.76 21.41 -11.72
C ILE A 50 2.04 22.73 -11.64
N GLU A 51 0.82 22.84 -12.16
CA GLU A 51 0.05 24.10 -12.12
C GLU A 51 -0.21 24.52 -10.68
N THR A 52 -0.70 23.61 -9.85
CA THR A 52 -0.95 23.91 -8.43
C THR A 52 0.33 24.32 -7.71
N LEU A 53 1.44 23.61 -7.93
CA LEU A 53 2.71 23.95 -7.30
C LEU A 53 3.20 25.33 -7.72
N ASN A 54 3.12 25.67 -9.00
CA ASN A 54 3.52 26.98 -9.53
C ASN A 54 2.66 28.11 -8.95
N ASP A 55 1.36 27.90 -8.80
CA ASP A 55 0.45 28.88 -8.20
C ASP A 55 0.79 29.13 -6.73
N GLU A 56 1.02 28.06 -5.95
CA GLU A 56 1.41 28.17 -4.54
C GLU A 56 2.79 28.82 -4.36
N VAL A 57 3.76 28.47 -5.20
CA VAL A 57 5.10 29.10 -5.20
C VAL A 57 4.99 30.58 -5.53
N ALA A 58 4.16 30.96 -6.51
CA ALA A 58 3.95 32.35 -6.88
C ALA A 58 3.31 33.16 -5.72
N GLU A 59 2.38 32.56 -4.99
CA GLU A 59 1.77 33.17 -3.80
C GLU A 59 2.79 33.38 -2.68
N LEU A 60 3.65 32.39 -2.43
CA LEU A 60 4.63 32.40 -1.35
C LEU A 60 5.89 33.24 -1.65
N LYS A 61 6.21 33.47 -2.91
CA LYS A 61 7.49 34.03 -3.40
C LYS A 61 8.01 35.27 -2.65
N ASN A 62 7.12 36.15 -2.18
CA ASN A 62 7.50 37.35 -1.48
C ASN A 62 7.28 37.27 0.05
N GLN A 63 6.89 36.13 0.55
CA GLN A 63 6.51 35.93 1.95
C GLN A 63 7.51 35.02 2.69
N VAL A 64 8.29 34.21 1.94
CA VAL A 64 9.18 33.20 2.50
C VAL A 64 10.57 33.27 1.88
N ASP A 65 11.54 32.71 2.57
CA ASP A 65 12.93 32.62 2.14
C ASP A 65 13.22 31.32 1.40
N LEU A 66 12.59 30.21 1.84
CA LEU A 66 12.72 28.87 1.29
C LEU A 66 11.34 28.27 1.03
N VAL A 67 11.24 27.41 0.03
CA VAL A 67 10.02 26.65 -0.30
C VAL A 67 10.28 25.17 -0.17
N PHE A 68 9.53 24.50 0.71
CA PHE A 68 9.54 23.07 0.89
C PHE A 68 8.22 22.46 0.43
N VAL A 69 8.29 21.31 -0.22
CA VAL A 69 7.12 20.53 -0.64
C VAL A 69 7.05 19.26 0.18
N LEU A 70 5.89 18.99 0.74
CA LEU A 70 5.55 17.72 1.38
C LEU A 70 4.58 16.98 0.47
N CYS A 71 4.99 15.83 -0.06
CA CYS A 71 4.16 15.14 -1.04
C CYS A 71 4.15 13.61 -0.87
N HIS A 72 3.19 12.95 -1.52
CA HIS A 72 3.07 11.50 -1.59
C HIS A 72 3.19 11.03 -3.04
N LEU A 73 4.42 11.13 -3.59
CA LEU A 73 4.74 10.78 -4.98
C LEU A 73 5.79 9.68 -5.08
N GLY A 74 6.59 9.52 -4.04
CA GLY A 74 7.68 8.56 -3.99
C GLY A 74 8.91 8.90 -4.83
N ILE A 75 10.01 8.20 -4.51
CA ILE A 75 11.23 8.15 -5.33
C ILE A 75 11.32 6.74 -5.93
N PRO A 76 11.49 6.58 -7.27
CA PRO A 76 11.55 5.28 -7.89
C PRO A 76 12.74 4.44 -7.39
N TYR A 77 12.58 3.11 -7.41
CA TYR A 77 13.57 2.17 -6.86
C TYR A 77 14.95 2.35 -7.47
N ASP A 78 15.05 2.50 -8.80
CA ASP A 78 16.28 2.76 -9.55
C ASP A 78 16.30 4.21 -10.06
N ARG A 79 16.39 5.17 -9.12
CA ARG A 79 16.21 6.60 -9.38
C ARG A 79 17.07 7.15 -10.53
N GLU A 80 18.32 6.69 -10.67
CA GLU A 80 19.23 7.14 -11.73
C GLU A 80 18.81 6.63 -13.11
N ILE A 81 18.29 5.40 -13.19
CA ILE A 81 17.81 4.80 -14.43
C ILE A 81 16.51 5.46 -14.85
N GLU A 82 15.56 5.62 -13.92
CA GLU A 82 14.27 6.22 -14.22
C GLU A 82 14.41 7.70 -14.61
N TYR A 83 15.28 8.45 -13.95
CA TYR A 83 15.58 9.82 -14.34
C TYR A 83 16.16 9.91 -15.75
N LYS A 84 17.08 9.01 -16.14
CA LYS A 84 17.61 8.98 -17.51
C LYS A 84 16.52 8.69 -18.56
N LYS A 85 15.61 7.76 -18.27
CA LYS A 85 14.47 7.47 -19.16
C LYS A 85 13.55 8.69 -19.28
N PHE A 86 13.29 9.36 -18.18
CA PHE A 86 12.48 10.57 -18.12
C PHE A 86 13.10 11.71 -18.97
N ILE A 87 14.38 12.01 -18.80
CA ILE A 87 15.09 13.03 -19.60
C ILE A 87 15.10 12.67 -21.09
N LYS A 88 15.22 11.38 -21.42
CA LYS A 88 15.13 10.94 -22.81
C LYS A 88 13.77 11.29 -23.42
N LYS A 89 12.66 11.03 -22.73
CA LYS A 89 11.30 11.38 -23.18
C LYS A 89 11.13 12.89 -23.41
N ILE A 90 11.65 13.71 -22.49
CA ILE A 90 11.64 15.18 -22.65
C ILE A 90 12.35 15.57 -23.93
N ASN A 91 13.55 15.04 -24.18
CA ASN A 91 14.36 15.36 -25.36
C ASN A 91 13.72 14.87 -26.67
N GLU A 92 12.92 13.83 -26.62
CA GLU A 92 12.16 13.29 -27.76
C GLU A 92 10.84 14.03 -27.99
N GLY A 93 10.48 15.00 -27.13
CA GLY A 93 9.27 15.81 -27.24
C GLY A 93 7.98 15.04 -26.92
N GLU A 94 8.09 13.97 -26.13
CA GLU A 94 6.93 13.22 -25.66
C GLU A 94 6.11 14.03 -24.63
N SER A 95 4.82 13.76 -24.55
CA SER A 95 3.98 14.29 -23.49
C SER A 95 4.43 13.72 -22.15
N ILE A 96 4.69 14.60 -21.19
CA ILE A 96 5.19 14.22 -19.86
C ILE A 96 4.07 14.28 -18.83
N GLU A 97 3.86 13.18 -18.17
CA GLU A 97 3.05 13.04 -16.97
C GLU A 97 3.97 12.79 -15.77
N ILE A 98 3.85 13.59 -14.71
CA ILE A 98 4.70 13.49 -13.51
C ILE A 98 4.25 12.30 -12.67
N LYS A 99 5.14 11.32 -12.50
CA LYS A 99 4.85 10.05 -11.80
C LYS A 99 5.51 9.92 -10.44
N ASN A 100 6.55 10.73 -10.17
CA ASN A 100 7.31 10.63 -8.93
C ASN A 100 7.97 11.97 -8.57
N ALA A 101 8.54 12.03 -7.37
CA ALA A 101 9.09 13.25 -6.81
C ALA A 101 10.36 13.77 -7.52
N ILE A 102 11.15 12.90 -8.15
CA ILE A 102 12.34 13.35 -8.90
C ILE A 102 11.96 13.94 -10.27
N GLU A 103 10.89 13.47 -10.89
CA GLU A 103 10.32 14.09 -12.09
C GLU A 103 9.69 15.45 -11.76
N LEU A 104 8.98 15.55 -10.62
CA LEU A 104 8.47 16.82 -10.13
C LEU A 104 9.59 17.83 -9.88
N ALA A 105 10.67 17.43 -9.21
CA ALA A 105 11.83 18.27 -8.92
C ALA A 105 12.43 18.90 -10.19
N HIS A 106 12.42 18.19 -11.30
CA HIS A 106 12.98 18.68 -12.57
C HIS A 106 12.27 19.92 -13.13
N PHE A 107 10.96 20.07 -12.85
CA PHE A 107 10.14 21.18 -13.36
C PHE A 107 9.86 22.28 -12.34
N THR A 108 10.39 22.18 -11.12
CA THR A 108 10.06 23.09 -10.03
C THR A 108 11.15 24.13 -9.81
N GLU A 109 11.08 25.25 -10.53
CA GLU A 109 11.89 26.42 -10.20
C GLU A 109 11.45 26.99 -8.84
N SER A 110 12.41 27.40 -8.02
CA SER A 110 12.16 28.00 -6.69
C SER A 110 11.60 27.06 -5.61
N VAL A 111 11.75 25.75 -5.76
CA VAL A 111 11.57 24.79 -4.68
C VAL A 111 12.94 24.32 -4.20
N ASP A 112 13.20 24.47 -2.90
CA ASP A 112 14.50 24.14 -2.31
C ASP A 112 14.56 22.67 -1.89
N MET A 113 13.43 22.12 -1.39
CA MET A 113 13.37 20.77 -0.88
C MET A 113 12.02 20.09 -1.12
N ILE A 114 12.04 18.81 -1.49
CA ILE A 114 10.88 17.95 -1.58
C ILE A 114 11.03 16.78 -0.59
N ILE A 115 10.11 16.69 0.35
CA ILE A 115 10.01 15.58 1.30
C ILE A 115 8.87 14.70 0.81
N THR A 116 9.17 13.46 0.43
CA THR A 116 8.18 12.58 -0.20
C THR A 116 8.02 11.26 0.52
N GLY A 117 6.88 10.63 0.33
CA GLY A 117 6.54 9.24 0.67
C GLY A 117 5.84 8.58 -0.52
N GLY A 118 5.26 7.41 -0.34
CA GLY A 118 4.51 6.71 -1.37
C GLY A 118 5.11 5.39 -1.82
N PHE A 119 6.41 5.17 -1.59
CA PHE A 119 7.07 3.86 -1.70
C PHE A 119 7.67 3.48 -0.35
N SER A 120 7.69 2.21 -0.04
CA SER A 120 8.25 1.71 1.23
C SER A 120 9.79 1.78 1.32
N LYS A 121 10.48 2.22 0.27
CA LYS A 121 11.95 2.33 0.24
C LYS A 121 12.40 3.68 0.82
N GLY A 122 13.38 3.64 1.74
CA GLY A 122 14.13 4.82 2.19
C GLY A 122 15.49 4.95 1.47
N TYR A 123 16.03 6.16 1.42
CA TYR A 123 17.33 6.44 0.82
C TYR A 123 18.25 7.11 1.83
N ASN A 124 19.48 6.59 1.97
CA ASN A 124 20.48 7.15 2.88
C ASN A 124 21.04 8.52 2.43
N THR A 125 20.91 8.82 1.13
CA THR A 125 21.35 10.08 0.54
C THR A 125 20.23 10.74 -0.23
N PRO A 126 20.07 12.07 -0.15
CA PRO A 126 19.13 12.79 -0.98
C PRO A 126 19.37 12.58 -2.47
N TRP A 127 18.34 12.77 -3.26
CA TRP A 127 18.47 13.10 -4.66
C TRP A 127 18.61 14.62 -4.76
N VAL A 128 19.58 15.10 -5.53
CA VAL A 128 19.68 16.52 -5.88
C VAL A 128 19.43 16.63 -7.38
N ASP A 129 18.37 17.33 -7.75
CA ASP A 129 18.02 17.44 -9.17
C ASP A 129 19.08 18.20 -9.94
N PRO A 130 19.59 17.66 -11.06
CA PRO A 130 20.67 18.29 -11.84
C PRO A 130 20.27 19.62 -12.51
N ASN A 131 18.98 19.87 -12.73
CA ASN A 131 18.47 21.06 -13.40
C ASN A 131 18.12 22.17 -12.40
N THR A 132 17.33 21.85 -11.39
CA THR A 132 16.77 22.84 -10.43
C THR A 132 17.55 22.92 -9.12
N HIS A 133 18.39 21.94 -8.82
CA HIS A 133 19.09 21.74 -7.56
C HIS A 133 18.19 21.49 -6.35
N ALA A 134 16.90 21.24 -6.55
CA ALA A 134 15.98 20.85 -5.48
C ALA A 134 16.46 19.54 -4.81
N ILE A 135 16.43 19.54 -3.48
CA ILE A 135 16.82 18.38 -2.66
C ILE A 135 15.60 17.49 -2.43
N VAL A 136 15.63 16.24 -2.86
CA VAL A 136 14.53 15.30 -2.68
C VAL A 136 14.91 14.20 -1.70
N VAL A 137 14.09 14.00 -0.66
CA VAL A 137 14.32 13.00 0.39
C VAL A 137 13.12 12.11 0.60
N GLN A 138 13.39 10.85 0.96
CA GLN A 138 12.37 9.85 1.29
C GLN A 138 12.85 8.92 2.39
N ASN A 139 11.96 8.68 3.37
CA ASN A 139 12.17 7.71 4.43
C ASN A 139 11.53 6.35 4.09
N TYR A 140 11.84 5.32 4.90
CA TYR A 140 11.11 4.06 4.88
C TYR A 140 9.65 4.27 5.34
N GLY A 141 8.75 3.44 4.82
CA GLY A 141 7.37 3.36 5.30
C GLY A 141 7.24 2.78 6.71
N SER A 142 6.00 2.79 7.23
CA SER A 142 5.60 2.08 8.47
C SER A 142 6.39 2.48 9.73
N LEU A 143 6.91 3.73 9.78
CA LEU A 143 7.69 4.25 10.93
C LEU A 143 8.92 3.41 11.31
N THR A 144 9.45 2.60 10.41
CA THR A 144 10.64 1.76 10.65
C THR A 144 11.93 2.57 10.82
N GLY A 145 11.88 3.85 10.52
CA GLY A 145 13.00 4.76 10.67
C GLY A 145 12.60 6.23 10.59
N ILE A 146 13.54 7.09 10.89
CA ILE A 146 13.42 8.55 10.76
C ILE A 146 14.47 9.03 9.76
N GLY A 147 14.07 9.86 8.81
CA GLY A 147 15.00 10.63 7.98
C GLY A 147 15.50 11.86 8.76
N HIS A 148 16.81 11.95 8.99
CA HIS A 148 17.43 13.09 9.65
C HIS A 148 18.45 13.75 8.72
N LEU A 149 18.15 14.96 8.30
CA LEU A 149 19.01 15.81 7.46
C LEU A 149 19.16 17.18 8.12
N THR A 150 20.37 17.60 8.33
CA THR A 150 20.67 18.95 8.83
C THR A 150 20.98 19.85 7.65
N LEU A 151 20.21 20.94 7.46
CA LEU A 151 20.45 21.93 6.43
C LEU A 151 21.25 23.11 6.99
N ASN A 152 22.34 23.46 6.33
CA ASN A 152 23.12 24.65 6.63
C ASN A 152 22.67 25.79 5.72
N ILE A 153 22.07 26.82 6.33
CA ILE A 153 21.49 27.96 5.62
C ILE A 153 22.44 29.17 5.71
N ASP A 154 22.75 29.74 4.57
CA ASP A 154 23.41 31.04 4.50
C ASP A 154 22.43 32.12 4.99
N GLN A 155 22.73 32.72 6.13
CA GLN A 155 21.83 33.66 6.82
C GLN A 155 21.65 34.99 6.07
N ASP A 156 22.65 35.40 5.28
CA ASP A 156 22.62 36.64 4.54
C ASP A 156 21.89 36.48 3.21
N LYS A 157 22.13 35.37 2.52
CA LYS A 157 21.53 35.06 1.22
C LYS A 157 20.20 34.32 1.33
N LYS A 158 19.93 33.72 2.51
CA LYS A 158 18.73 32.94 2.81
C LYS A 158 18.53 31.76 1.84
N VAL A 159 19.62 31.03 1.57
CA VAL A 159 19.65 29.83 0.71
C VAL A 159 20.27 28.67 1.44
N ILE A 160 19.92 27.44 1.05
CA ILE A 160 20.58 26.23 1.54
C ILE A 160 21.99 26.19 0.92
N LYS A 161 23.02 26.25 1.78
CA LYS A 161 24.41 26.21 1.38
C LYS A 161 24.91 24.78 1.18
N ASP A 162 24.60 23.94 2.13
CA ASP A 162 24.94 22.51 2.15
C ASP A 162 24.05 21.76 3.15
N TYR A 163 24.22 20.44 3.24
CA TYR A 163 23.55 19.61 4.22
C TYR A 163 24.51 18.58 4.82
N SER A 164 24.19 18.08 6.02
CA SER A 164 24.95 17.04 6.69
C SER A 164 24.05 15.96 7.28
N PHE A 165 24.64 14.82 7.58
CA PHE A 165 23.97 13.65 8.12
C PHE A 165 24.31 13.46 9.60
N PRO A 166 23.42 12.80 10.39
CA PRO A 166 23.70 12.51 11.81
C PRO A 166 24.81 11.48 11.97
N THR A 167 25.05 10.64 10.96
CA THR A 167 26.07 9.60 10.95
C THR A 167 26.75 9.53 9.56
N ASP A 168 27.90 8.86 9.50
CA ASP A 168 28.57 8.52 8.24
C ASP A 168 27.81 7.54 7.34
N ARG A 169 26.74 6.91 7.86
CA ARG A 169 25.83 6.03 7.09
C ARG A 169 24.76 6.76 6.31
N GLY A 170 24.63 8.08 6.47
CA GLY A 170 23.64 8.91 5.79
C GLY A 170 22.49 9.38 6.68
N MET A 171 21.37 9.75 6.06
CA MET A 171 20.26 10.42 6.73
C MET A 171 19.28 9.48 7.44
N LEU A 172 19.26 8.19 7.13
CA LEU A 172 18.28 7.26 7.69
C LEU A 172 18.74 6.74 9.06
N VAL A 173 17.91 6.97 10.05
CA VAL A 173 18.07 6.46 11.42
C VAL A 173 17.00 5.39 11.64
N ASN A 174 17.39 4.13 11.68
CA ASN A 174 16.47 3.03 11.93
C ASN A 174 16.02 3.02 13.40
N LEU A 175 14.74 2.73 13.61
CA LEU A 175 14.14 2.65 14.94
C LEU A 175 13.93 1.16 15.28
N PHE A 176 14.96 0.50 15.77
CA PHE A 176 14.82 -0.86 16.29
C PHE A 176 14.31 -0.82 17.72
N THR A 177 13.36 -1.69 18.04
CA THR A 177 12.76 -1.79 19.39
C THR A 177 13.80 -2.11 20.47
N ASP A 178 14.89 -2.78 20.09
CA ASP A 178 15.99 -3.11 21.00
C ASP A 178 16.92 -1.91 21.29
N ASP A 179 16.88 -0.89 20.43
CA ASP A 179 17.76 0.29 20.50
C ASP A 179 17.09 1.52 21.12
N VAL A 180 15.76 1.54 21.20
CA VAL A 180 14.99 2.69 21.68
C VAL A 180 13.97 2.29 22.74
N TRP A 181 13.92 3.09 23.82
CA TRP A 181 12.91 2.92 24.85
C TRP A 181 11.57 3.56 24.40
N ALA A 182 10.49 2.81 24.56
CA ALA A 182 9.16 3.36 24.28
C ALA A 182 8.81 4.47 25.27
N ASP A 183 8.26 5.57 24.80
CA ASP A 183 7.60 6.55 25.67
C ASP A 183 6.42 5.87 26.36
N LYS A 184 6.41 5.88 27.70
CA LYS A 184 5.42 5.13 28.49
C LYS A 184 4.00 5.63 28.25
N ALA A 185 3.80 6.94 28.18
CA ALA A 185 2.47 7.51 28.01
C ALA A 185 1.88 7.16 26.64
N MET A 186 2.73 7.21 25.59
CA MET A 186 2.33 6.83 24.24
C MET A 186 2.07 5.32 24.16
N ALA A 187 2.94 4.48 24.74
CA ALA A 187 2.76 3.04 24.76
C ALA A 187 1.45 2.63 25.48
N ASP A 188 1.13 3.26 26.62
CA ASP A 188 -0.12 3.03 27.34
C ASP A 188 -1.34 3.47 26.51
N THR A 189 -1.24 4.59 25.80
CA THR A 189 -2.30 5.09 24.90
C THR A 189 -2.57 4.12 23.75
N ILE A 190 -1.51 3.69 23.06
CA ILE A 190 -1.59 2.72 21.94
C ILE A 190 -2.18 1.39 22.43
N LYS A 191 -1.71 0.90 23.59
CA LYS A 191 -2.23 -0.34 24.20
C LYS A 191 -3.74 -0.24 24.48
N ASN A 192 -4.21 0.91 24.96
CA ASN A 192 -5.63 1.13 25.21
C ASN A 192 -6.43 1.14 23.89
N TRP A 193 -5.94 1.77 22.84
CA TRP A 193 -6.59 1.75 21.52
C TRP A 193 -6.65 0.35 20.92
N VAL A 194 -5.55 -0.40 20.96
CA VAL A 194 -5.50 -1.81 20.51
C VAL A 194 -6.48 -2.68 21.31
N ASN A 195 -6.54 -2.51 22.63
CA ASN A 195 -7.47 -3.28 23.46
C ASN A 195 -8.95 -2.91 23.20
N ASN A 196 -9.23 -1.67 22.83
CA ASN A 196 -10.59 -1.26 22.48
C ASN A 196 -10.97 -1.79 21.09
N ALA A 197 -10.08 -1.70 20.10
CA ALA A 197 -10.29 -2.28 18.78
C ALA A 197 -10.54 -3.80 18.86
N LYS A 198 -9.75 -4.53 19.65
CA LYS A 198 -9.96 -5.98 19.86
C LYS A 198 -11.33 -6.31 20.49
N LYS A 199 -11.88 -5.44 21.33
CA LYS A 199 -13.23 -5.65 21.88
C LYS A 199 -14.33 -5.43 20.84
N GLU A 200 -14.07 -4.59 19.84
CA GLU A 200 -14.97 -4.38 18.70
C GLU A 200 -14.87 -5.53 17.68
N GLU A 201 -13.70 -6.20 17.60
CA GLU A 201 -13.51 -7.41 16.77
C GLU A 201 -14.12 -8.67 17.36
N ASP A 202 -14.35 -8.75 18.69
CA ASP A 202 -15.11 -9.82 19.37
C ASP A 202 -16.62 -9.73 19.07
N LEU A 203 -17.00 -9.30 17.86
CA LEU A 203 -18.38 -9.25 17.41
C LEU A 203 -18.95 -10.67 17.29
N ASP A 204 -20.12 -10.87 17.88
CA ASP A 204 -20.90 -12.08 17.67
C ASP A 204 -21.36 -12.17 16.20
N TYR A 205 -20.72 -13.03 15.42
CA TYR A 205 -21.04 -13.25 14.01
C TYR A 205 -22.30 -14.09 13.78
N SER A 206 -23.01 -14.49 14.83
CA SER A 206 -24.23 -15.30 14.72
C SER A 206 -25.30 -14.65 13.82
N ASP A 207 -25.42 -13.33 13.88
CA ASP A 207 -26.34 -12.57 13.03
C ASP A 207 -25.89 -12.55 11.56
N LYS A 208 -24.58 -12.45 11.29
CA LYS A 208 -24.05 -12.55 9.93
C LYS A 208 -24.27 -13.95 9.35
N ILE A 209 -24.01 -14.99 10.15
CA ILE A 209 -24.22 -16.38 9.75
C ILE A 209 -25.70 -16.65 9.44
N SER A 210 -26.60 -16.12 10.27
CA SER A 210 -28.05 -16.28 10.07
C SER A 210 -28.60 -15.53 8.86
N SER A 211 -27.93 -14.44 8.43
CA SER A 211 -28.30 -13.64 7.26
C SER A 211 -27.84 -14.25 5.93
N ILE A 212 -26.92 -15.24 5.96
CA ILE A 212 -26.45 -15.92 4.75
C ILE A 212 -27.59 -16.73 4.15
N GLY A 213 -28.06 -16.30 2.98
CA GLY A 213 -29.15 -16.95 2.24
C GLY A 213 -28.80 -18.39 1.79
N ASN A 214 -29.75 -19.07 1.17
CA ASN A 214 -29.48 -20.37 0.54
C ASN A 214 -28.53 -20.16 -0.63
N ASN A 215 -27.29 -20.62 -0.50
CA ASN A 215 -26.27 -20.52 -1.51
C ASN A 215 -26.40 -21.71 -2.50
N ASN A 216 -26.34 -21.43 -3.76
CA ASN A 216 -26.37 -22.45 -4.80
C ASN A 216 -24.95 -22.89 -5.14
N CYS A 217 -24.52 -24.02 -4.59
CA CYS A 217 -23.19 -24.60 -4.86
C CYS A 217 -23.01 -25.06 -6.30
N ASN A 218 -24.12 -25.25 -7.02
CA ASN A 218 -24.11 -25.72 -8.40
C ASN A 218 -24.15 -24.59 -9.42
N MET A 219 -23.79 -23.35 -9.04
CA MET A 219 -23.69 -22.25 -9.97
C MET A 219 -22.56 -22.50 -10.98
N GLN A 220 -22.93 -22.75 -12.23
CA GLN A 220 -21.94 -22.88 -13.29
C GLN A 220 -21.52 -21.49 -13.75
N ILE A 221 -20.24 -21.19 -13.58
CA ILE A 221 -19.63 -19.99 -14.15
C ILE A 221 -19.43 -20.24 -15.64
N LYS A 222 -19.93 -19.34 -16.45
CA LYS A 222 -19.71 -19.34 -17.89
C LYS A 222 -18.74 -18.22 -18.21
N SER A 223 -17.59 -18.59 -18.75
CA SER A 223 -16.60 -17.62 -19.21
C SER A 223 -17.23 -16.64 -20.22
N THR A 224 -16.93 -15.37 -20.02
CA THR A 224 -17.33 -14.29 -20.92
C THR A 224 -16.40 -14.21 -22.14
N TYR A 225 -15.20 -14.73 -22.01
CA TYR A 225 -14.13 -14.72 -23.01
C TYR A 225 -13.84 -16.15 -23.50
N SER A 226 -13.17 -16.28 -24.61
CA SER A 226 -12.79 -17.57 -25.21
C SER A 226 -11.48 -17.47 -26.00
N ASN A 227 -10.55 -16.64 -25.50
CA ASN A 227 -9.27 -16.40 -26.18
C ASN A 227 -8.25 -17.50 -25.90
N TYR A 228 -8.41 -18.19 -24.74
CA TYR A 228 -7.46 -19.20 -24.25
C TYR A 228 -8.17 -20.53 -24.05
N ALA A 229 -7.45 -21.63 -24.22
CA ALA A 229 -7.93 -22.99 -23.94
C ALA A 229 -7.58 -23.39 -22.49
N ILE A 230 -8.26 -22.79 -21.52
CA ILE A 230 -8.01 -23.05 -20.10
C ILE A 230 -8.89 -24.22 -19.63
N PRO A 231 -8.33 -25.25 -18.98
CA PRO A 231 -9.13 -26.36 -18.46
C PRO A 231 -9.89 -25.91 -17.20
N LYS A 232 -11.14 -26.32 -17.09
CA LYS A 232 -11.90 -26.18 -15.84
C LYS A 232 -11.30 -27.11 -14.78
N LEU A 233 -10.96 -26.56 -13.61
CA LEU A 233 -10.47 -27.27 -12.44
C LEU A 233 -11.49 -27.34 -11.31
N GLY A 234 -12.33 -26.29 -11.17
CA GLY A 234 -13.36 -26.21 -10.14
C GLY A 234 -14.40 -27.32 -10.28
N THR A 235 -14.82 -27.87 -9.14
CA THR A 235 -15.82 -28.92 -9.00
C THR A 235 -16.89 -28.48 -8.00
N ASN A 236 -18.01 -29.22 -7.96
CA ASN A 236 -19.04 -28.94 -6.95
C ASN A 236 -18.81 -29.71 -5.63
N ASP A 237 -17.85 -30.61 -5.60
CA ASP A 237 -17.65 -31.56 -4.50
C ASP A 237 -16.49 -31.17 -3.57
N ASN A 238 -15.67 -30.20 -4.00
CA ASN A 238 -14.47 -29.78 -3.28
C ASN A 238 -14.44 -28.26 -3.14
N LEU A 239 -13.60 -27.78 -2.23
CA LEU A 239 -13.19 -26.38 -2.13
C LEU A 239 -11.81 -26.26 -2.80
N GLU A 240 -11.77 -25.67 -3.97
CA GLU A 240 -10.53 -25.49 -4.73
C GLU A 240 -9.86 -24.18 -4.36
N ILE A 241 -8.54 -24.28 -4.11
CA ILE A 241 -7.73 -23.15 -3.68
C ILE A 241 -6.50 -23.01 -4.55
N MET A 242 -6.22 -21.79 -4.99
CA MET A 242 -5.08 -21.45 -5.83
C MET A 242 -4.27 -20.32 -5.19
N THR A 243 -2.96 -20.30 -5.40
CA THR A 243 -2.10 -19.14 -5.17
C THR A 243 -1.51 -18.68 -6.48
N TRP A 244 -1.45 -17.35 -6.70
CA TRP A 244 -1.00 -16.78 -7.97
C TRP A 244 -0.29 -15.45 -7.77
N ASN A 245 1.03 -15.45 -7.95
CA ASN A 245 1.76 -14.18 -8.10
C ASN A 245 1.50 -13.62 -9.51
N MET A 246 0.83 -12.47 -9.59
CA MET A 246 0.40 -11.86 -10.85
C MET A 246 1.46 -10.93 -11.47
N GLU A 247 2.68 -10.93 -10.94
CA GLU A 247 3.84 -10.16 -11.43
C GLU A 247 3.52 -8.70 -11.79
N ARG A 248 3.33 -7.87 -10.75
CA ARG A 248 3.09 -6.43 -10.89
C ARG A 248 1.81 -6.09 -11.68
N PHE A 249 0.71 -6.74 -11.29
CA PHE A 249 -0.61 -6.58 -11.94
C PHE A 249 -1.09 -5.10 -11.93
N PRO A 250 -1.62 -4.60 -13.07
CA PRO A 250 -1.67 -5.21 -14.42
C PRO A 250 -0.45 -4.78 -15.26
N LEU A 251 0.38 -5.73 -15.70
CA LEU A 251 1.63 -5.44 -16.41
C LEU A 251 1.40 -4.70 -17.75
N GLU A 252 0.39 -5.11 -18.52
CA GLU A 252 0.01 -4.54 -19.83
C GLU A 252 -1.40 -3.96 -19.83
N GLY A 253 -1.88 -3.44 -18.69
CA GLY A 253 -3.19 -2.81 -18.56
C GLY A 253 -4.35 -3.74 -18.91
N ASP A 254 -5.30 -3.27 -19.72
CA ASP A 254 -6.55 -3.99 -20.04
C ASP A 254 -6.30 -5.40 -20.62
N LYS A 255 -5.24 -5.61 -21.40
CA LYS A 255 -4.92 -6.94 -21.93
C LYS A 255 -4.60 -7.96 -20.81
N THR A 256 -3.84 -7.53 -19.79
CA THR A 256 -3.57 -8.38 -18.63
C THR A 256 -4.85 -8.68 -17.86
N MET A 257 -5.68 -7.65 -17.67
CA MET A 257 -6.95 -7.81 -16.95
C MET A 257 -7.91 -8.76 -17.67
N GLU A 258 -8.09 -8.62 -18.99
CA GLU A 258 -8.92 -9.52 -19.81
C GLU A 258 -8.43 -10.97 -19.73
N ALA A 259 -7.13 -11.20 -19.88
CA ALA A 259 -6.56 -12.53 -19.78
C ALA A 259 -6.76 -13.16 -18.41
N ILE A 260 -6.54 -12.41 -17.32
CA ILE A 260 -6.69 -12.90 -15.94
C ILE A 260 -8.17 -13.16 -15.63
N ALA A 261 -9.08 -12.28 -16.06
CA ALA A 261 -10.51 -12.49 -15.87
C ALA A 261 -10.99 -13.78 -16.56
N GLU A 262 -10.57 -14.03 -17.82
CA GLU A 262 -10.85 -15.27 -18.54
C GLU A 262 -10.29 -16.51 -17.79
N ILE A 263 -9.02 -16.45 -17.37
CA ILE A 263 -8.39 -17.54 -16.65
C ILE A 263 -9.15 -17.87 -15.35
N ILE A 264 -9.55 -16.87 -14.58
CA ILE A 264 -10.31 -17.07 -13.33
C ILE A 264 -11.64 -17.74 -13.60
N GLN A 265 -12.40 -17.27 -14.60
CA GLN A 265 -13.71 -17.84 -14.97
C GLN A 265 -13.58 -19.26 -15.52
N ASP A 266 -12.59 -19.52 -16.38
CA ASP A 266 -12.38 -20.84 -16.98
C ASP A 266 -11.89 -21.87 -15.98
N LEU A 267 -10.96 -21.52 -15.09
CA LEU A 267 -10.48 -22.39 -14.01
C LEU A 267 -11.61 -22.74 -13.04
N ASP A 268 -12.49 -21.79 -12.76
CA ASP A 268 -13.65 -21.96 -11.87
C ASP A 268 -13.25 -22.45 -10.45
N VAL A 269 -12.13 -21.95 -9.92
CA VAL A 269 -11.65 -22.24 -8.55
C VAL A 269 -12.33 -21.33 -7.53
N ASP A 270 -12.42 -21.74 -6.27
CA ASP A 270 -13.24 -21.08 -5.26
C ASP A 270 -12.51 -19.93 -4.55
N ILE A 271 -11.21 -20.12 -4.26
CA ILE A 271 -10.37 -19.14 -3.57
C ILE A 271 -9.05 -19.00 -4.31
N ILE A 272 -8.64 -17.76 -4.56
CA ILE A 272 -7.38 -17.42 -5.23
C ILE A 272 -6.63 -16.41 -4.37
N GLY A 273 -5.52 -16.80 -3.75
CA GLY A 273 -4.59 -15.85 -3.14
C GLY A 273 -3.69 -15.23 -4.19
N VAL A 274 -3.81 -13.92 -4.37
CA VAL A 274 -3.02 -13.19 -5.37
C VAL A 274 -2.00 -12.27 -4.72
N GLN A 275 -0.84 -12.16 -5.35
CA GLN A 275 0.26 -11.30 -4.90
C GLN A 275 0.69 -10.38 -6.05
N GLU A 276 1.36 -9.29 -5.66
CA GLU A 276 1.90 -8.29 -6.56
C GLU A 276 0.85 -7.46 -7.32
N VAL A 277 -0.25 -7.12 -6.66
CA VAL A 277 -1.19 -6.12 -7.17
C VAL A 277 -0.57 -4.72 -6.95
N ILE A 278 -0.33 -3.98 -8.04
CA ILE A 278 0.22 -2.61 -7.98
C ILE A 278 -0.80 -1.53 -8.29
N LYS A 279 -1.95 -1.92 -8.85
CA LYS A 279 -3.05 -1.02 -9.17
C LYS A 279 -4.38 -1.57 -8.68
N ILE A 280 -4.78 -1.09 -7.51
CA ILE A 280 -6.01 -1.55 -6.85
C ILE A 280 -7.25 -1.21 -7.68
N GLY A 281 -7.31 -0.01 -8.27
CA GLY A 281 -8.43 0.41 -9.11
C GLY A 281 -8.59 -0.45 -10.38
N ASP A 282 -7.49 -0.95 -10.96
CA ASP A 282 -7.53 -1.88 -12.09
C ASP A 282 -7.99 -3.28 -11.64
N LEU A 283 -7.65 -3.72 -10.42
CA LEU A 283 -8.19 -4.95 -9.85
C LEU A 283 -9.71 -4.83 -9.66
N ASP A 284 -10.19 -3.75 -9.05
CA ASP A 284 -11.63 -3.48 -8.88
C ASP A 284 -12.37 -3.44 -10.23
N LYS A 285 -11.80 -2.75 -11.22
CA LYS A 285 -12.32 -2.73 -12.60
C LYS A 285 -12.41 -4.13 -13.19
N MET A 286 -11.36 -4.94 -13.09
CA MET A 286 -11.34 -6.33 -13.57
C MET A 286 -12.41 -7.17 -12.87
N MET A 287 -12.54 -7.04 -11.55
CA MET A 287 -13.54 -7.79 -10.77
C MET A 287 -14.97 -7.46 -11.17
N SER A 288 -15.25 -6.25 -11.65
CA SER A 288 -16.56 -5.89 -12.20
C SER A 288 -16.94 -6.69 -13.46
N TRP A 289 -15.97 -7.26 -14.17
CA TRP A 289 -16.19 -8.11 -15.37
C TRP A 289 -16.51 -9.57 -15.03
N ILE A 290 -16.19 -10.02 -13.81
CA ILE A 290 -16.41 -11.38 -13.29
C ILE A 290 -17.29 -11.35 -12.03
N PRO A 291 -18.57 -10.98 -12.15
CA PRO A 291 -19.44 -10.68 -11.01
C PRO A 291 -19.76 -11.87 -10.10
N GLU A 292 -19.37 -13.07 -10.47
CA GLU A 292 -19.48 -14.29 -9.65
C GLU A 292 -18.47 -14.30 -8.50
N TYR A 293 -17.37 -13.57 -8.67
CA TYR A 293 -16.32 -13.41 -7.68
C TYR A 293 -16.42 -12.06 -6.97
N ASP A 294 -15.77 -11.99 -5.83
CA ASP A 294 -15.47 -10.78 -5.08
C ASP A 294 -14.06 -10.88 -4.55
N PHE A 295 -13.54 -9.83 -3.94
CA PHE A 295 -12.18 -9.84 -3.44
C PHE A 295 -12.03 -9.09 -2.11
N VAL A 296 -10.99 -9.46 -1.37
CA VAL A 296 -10.47 -8.74 -0.21
C VAL A 296 -9.04 -8.37 -0.50
N ILE A 297 -8.66 -7.14 -0.23
CA ILE A 297 -7.30 -6.64 -0.48
C ILE A 297 -6.67 -6.14 0.81
N SER A 298 -5.33 -6.26 0.92
CA SER A 298 -4.56 -5.71 2.03
C SER A 298 -4.82 -4.19 2.19
N ARG A 299 -4.98 -3.75 3.43
CA ARG A 299 -5.17 -2.34 3.79
C ARG A 299 -3.85 -1.64 4.14
N GLN A 300 -2.76 -2.40 4.20
CA GLN A 300 -1.43 -1.83 4.40
C GLN A 300 -0.94 -1.20 3.11
N SER A 301 -0.43 0.03 3.23
CA SER A 301 0.19 0.70 2.08
C SER A 301 1.49 0.00 1.70
N SER A 302 1.44 -0.77 0.63
CA SER A 302 2.59 -1.41 -0.02
C SER A 302 2.53 -1.07 -1.51
N PHE A 303 3.65 -1.22 -2.21
CA PHE A 303 3.65 -1.11 -3.67
C PHE A 303 3.37 -2.45 -4.37
N LEU A 304 3.23 -3.52 -3.62
CA LEU A 304 2.92 -4.89 -4.05
C LEU A 304 1.88 -5.47 -3.11
N GLU A 305 0.62 -5.10 -3.33
CA GLU A 305 -0.48 -5.52 -2.48
C GLU A 305 -0.79 -7.01 -2.65
N GLN A 306 -1.45 -7.55 -1.63
CA GLN A 306 -1.96 -8.91 -1.61
C GLN A 306 -3.48 -8.86 -1.60
N ALA A 307 -4.13 -9.75 -2.35
CA ALA A 307 -5.57 -9.89 -2.31
C ALA A 307 -5.99 -11.36 -2.27
N ILE A 308 -7.22 -11.61 -1.85
CA ILE A 308 -7.88 -12.92 -1.95
C ILE A 308 -9.14 -12.72 -2.78
N ILE A 309 -9.19 -13.36 -3.95
CA ILE A 309 -10.37 -13.42 -4.82
C ILE A 309 -11.15 -14.67 -4.45
N TYR A 310 -12.46 -14.58 -4.34
CA TYR A 310 -13.29 -15.68 -3.87
C TYR A 310 -14.69 -15.71 -4.53
N LYS A 311 -15.28 -16.90 -4.68
CA LYS A 311 -16.65 -17.05 -5.15
C LYS A 311 -17.65 -16.59 -4.08
N LYS A 312 -18.39 -15.53 -4.35
CA LYS A 312 -19.34 -14.95 -3.39
C LYS A 312 -20.63 -15.75 -3.17
N ASN A 313 -20.92 -16.75 -4.02
CA ASN A 313 -22.07 -17.61 -3.84
C ASN A 313 -21.89 -18.67 -2.74
N ILE A 314 -20.65 -19.04 -2.40
CA ILE A 314 -20.34 -20.06 -1.40
C ILE A 314 -19.45 -19.55 -0.26
N LEU A 315 -18.90 -18.35 -0.38
CA LEU A 315 -18.00 -17.73 0.60
C LEU A 315 -18.49 -16.36 1.03
N THR A 316 -18.49 -16.11 2.32
CA THR A 316 -18.82 -14.81 2.92
C THR A 316 -17.72 -14.40 3.88
N VAL A 317 -17.19 -13.19 3.72
CA VAL A 317 -16.14 -12.63 4.59
C VAL A 317 -16.72 -12.33 5.97
N LEU A 318 -16.13 -12.88 7.01
CA LEU A 318 -16.39 -12.55 8.40
C LEU A 318 -15.48 -11.45 8.90
N SER A 319 -14.19 -11.64 8.73
CA SER A 319 -13.17 -10.68 9.18
C SER A 319 -12.00 -10.63 8.22
N GLN A 320 -11.29 -9.50 8.25
CA GLN A 320 -10.04 -9.26 7.53
C GLN A 320 -9.07 -8.54 8.47
N HIS A 321 -7.83 -8.99 8.53
CA HIS A 321 -6.77 -8.29 9.25
C HIS A 321 -5.39 -8.64 8.72
N GLU A 322 -4.42 -7.78 9.00
CA GLU A 322 -3.01 -7.95 8.65
C GLU A 322 -2.18 -8.02 9.95
N PRO A 323 -1.95 -9.24 10.49
CA PRO A 323 -1.04 -9.40 11.62
C PRO A 323 0.35 -8.92 11.24
N PHE A 324 1.05 -8.30 12.19
CA PHE A 324 2.38 -7.71 12.00
C PHE A 324 2.41 -6.44 11.13
N ALA A 325 1.28 -5.78 10.89
CA ALA A 325 1.23 -4.53 10.14
C ALA A 325 2.16 -3.43 10.69
N PHE A 326 2.45 -3.47 12.00
CA PHE A 326 3.37 -2.54 12.68
C PHE A 326 4.77 -3.13 12.95
N ASP A 327 5.01 -4.39 12.57
CA ASP A 327 6.31 -5.09 12.67
C ASP A 327 6.50 -5.99 11.44
N ASP A 328 6.46 -5.38 10.28
CA ASP A 328 6.46 -6.05 8.98
C ASP A 328 7.87 -6.24 8.37
N TYR A 329 8.93 -5.90 9.12
CA TYR A 329 10.30 -6.00 8.62
C TYR A 329 10.61 -7.37 8.02
N PHE A 330 10.25 -8.46 8.72
CA PHE A 330 10.50 -9.82 8.23
C PHE A 330 9.60 -10.18 7.05
N PHE A 331 8.45 -9.55 6.93
CA PHE A 331 7.52 -9.70 5.80
C PHE A 331 7.83 -8.76 4.62
N ALA A 332 8.93 -7.99 4.72
CA ALA A 332 9.37 -7.07 3.67
C ALA A 332 8.36 -5.96 3.31
N GLY A 333 7.66 -5.43 4.33
CA GLY A 333 6.64 -4.40 4.15
C GLY A 333 5.33 -4.95 3.58
N ARG A 334 5.10 -6.26 3.66
CA ARG A 334 3.93 -6.97 3.13
C ARG A 334 3.43 -7.97 4.17
N PRO A 335 2.82 -7.51 5.28
CA PRO A 335 2.30 -8.40 6.31
C PRO A 335 1.29 -9.39 5.71
N PRO A 336 1.13 -10.59 6.27
CA PRO A 336 0.15 -11.56 5.79
C PRO A 336 -1.27 -10.97 5.79
N LEU A 337 -2.01 -11.24 4.73
CA LEU A 337 -3.45 -10.97 4.68
C LEU A 337 -4.20 -12.18 5.21
N VAL A 338 -4.84 -12.02 6.37
CA VAL A 338 -5.64 -13.07 7.02
C VAL A 338 -7.12 -12.72 6.85
N VAL A 339 -7.88 -13.66 6.30
CA VAL A 339 -9.32 -13.50 6.08
C VAL A 339 -10.06 -14.71 6.62
N ASP A 340 -11.05 -14.47 7.45
CA ASP A 340 -11.98 -15.49 7.91
C ASP A 340 -13.22 -15.48 7.05
N PHE A 341 -13.58 -16.66 6.55
CA PHE A 341 -14.76 -16.86 5.72
C PHE A 341 -15.74 -17.83 6.38
N ILE A 342 -17.02 -17.64 6.13
CA ILE A 342 -18.00 -18.72 6.15
C ILE A 342 -18.04 -19.35 4.76
N TYR A 343 -17.67 -20.61 4.68
CA TYR A 343 -17.98 -21.47 3.54
C TYR A 343 -19.36 -22.09 3.76
N LYS A 344 -20.25 -21.93 2.81
CA LYS A 344 -21.59 -22.49 2.83
C LYS A 344 -21.92 -23.14 1.51
N CYS A 345 -22.21 -24.43 1.55
CA CYS A 345 -22.61 -25.23 0.41
C CYS A 345 -23.78 -26.13 0.82
N ASP A 346 -24.95 -25.87 0.29
CA ASP A 346 -26.23 -26.48 0.71
C ASP A 346 -26.42 -26.40 2.23
N ASP A 347 -26.56 -27.53 2.92
CA ASP A 347 -26.67 -27.62 4.37
C ASP A 347 -25.34 -27.62 5.11
N TYR A 348 -24.20 -27.65 4.39
CA TYR A 348 -22.88 -27.64 4.99
C TYR A 348 -22.39 -26.20 5.21
N VAL A 349 -22.13 -25.87 6.46
CA VAL A 349 -21.60 -24.57 6.87
C VAL A 349 -20.32 -24.77 7.66
N LYS A 350 -19.23 -24.10 7.27
CA LYS A 350 -17.95 -24.19 7.94
C LYS A 350 -17.24 -22.84 7.92
N GLU A 351 -16.71 -22.44 9.07
CA GLU A 351 -15.76 -21.34 9.14
C GLU A 351 -14.38 -21.81 8.65
N ILE A 352 -13.72 -21.01 7.82
CA ILE A 352 -12.37 -21.26 7.33
C ILE A 352 -11.53 -19.98 7.44
N CYS A 353 -10.27 -20.14 7.79
CA CYS A 353 -9.29 -19.05 7.85
C CYS A 353 -8.30 -19.19 6.71
N VAL A 354 -8.19 -18.17 5.88
CA VAL A 354 -7.25 -18.11 4.74
C VAL A 354 -6.17 -17.10 5.03
N VAL A 355 -4.90 -17.50 4.87
CA VAL A 355 -3.73 -16.63 5.05
C VAL A 355 -2.99 -16.52 3.71
N ASN A 356 -3.04 -15.38 3.08
CA ASN A 356 -2.27 -15.09 1.88
C ASN A 356 -0.95 -14.39 2.26
N MET A 357 0.17 -14.83 1.64
CA MET A 357 1.50 -14.32 1.97
C MET A 357 2.34 -14.04 0.74
N HIS A 358 3.12 -12.98 0.81
CA HIS A 358 4.13 -12.65 -0.20
C HIS A 358 5.50 -12.43 0.47
N LEU A 359 6.29 -13.46 0.64
CA LEU A 359 7.55 -13.42 1.36
C LEU A 359 8.67 -12.72 0.57
N LYS A 360 9.72 -12.29 1.29
CA LYS A 360 10.90 -11.68 0.67
C LYS A 360 11.58 -12.65 -0.29
N CYS A 361 11.77 -12.25 -1.54
CA CYS A 361 12.46 -13.03 -2.57
C CYS A 361 13.97 -13.19 -2.30
N CYS A 362 14.62 -13.98 -3.16
CA CYS A 362 16.05 -14.06 -3.40
C CYS A 362 16.89 -14.66 -2.24
N GLY A 363 18.19 -14.85 -2.48
CA GLY A 363 19.08 -15.54 -1.54
C GLY A 363 19.29 -14.76 -0.23
N ASP A 364 19.40 -13.44 -0.31
CA ASP A 364 19.51 -12.51 0.82
C ASP A 364 18.25 -12.45 1.70
N GLY A 365 17.12 -12.92 1.19
CA GLY A 365 15.85 -12.98 1.93
C GLY A 365 15.67 -14.20 2.84
N LEU A 366 16.58 -15.19 2.85
CA LEU A 366 16.40 -16.44 3.58
C LEU A 366 16.16 -16.23 5.08
N TYR A 367 17.00 -15.43 5.72
CA TYR A 367 16.85 -15.12 7.16
C TYR A 367 15.49 -14.48 7.46
N ARG A 368 15.08 -13.51 6.65
CA ARG A 368 13.77 -12.83 6.82
C ARG A 368 12.63 -13.81 6.67
N ARG A 369 12.65 -14.69 5.64
CA ARG A 369 11.63 -15.74 5.48
C ARG A 369 11.55 -16.69 6.67
N GLN A 370 12.69 -17.08 7.23
CA GLN A 370 12.72 -17.93 8.43
C GLN A 370 12.09 -17.26 9.64
N GLN A 371 12.38 -15.96 9.86
CA GLN A 371 11.79 -15.20 10.97
C GLN A 371 10.30 -14.93 10.74
N SER A 372 9.88 -14.57 9.53
CA SER A 372 8.46 -14.38 9.21
C SER A 372 7.64 -15.65 9.45
N MET A 373 8.15 -16.81 9.03
CA MET A 373 7.46 -18.08 9.27
C MET A 373 7.39 -18.44 10.75
N LYS A 374 8.42 -18.09 11.54
CA LYS A 374 8.39 -18.28 13.00
C LYS A 374 7.33 -17.39 13.66
N GLN A 375 7.29 -16.11 13.33
CA GLN A 375 6.27 -15.17 13.84
C GLN A 375 4.87 -15.62 13.46
N LEU A 376 4.67 -16.01 12.20
CA LEU A 376 3.37 -16.50 11.73
C LEU A 376 2.95 -17.78 12.45
N HIS A 377 3.87 -18.73 12.66
CA HIS A 377 3.59 -19.97 13.40
C HIS A 377 3.11 -19.65 14.83
N GLU A 378 3.81 -18.78 15.55
CA GLU A 378 3.43 -18.38 16.92
C GLU A 378 2.06 -17.68 16.94
N TYR A 379 1.79 -16.81 15.98
CA TYR A 379 0.49 -16.14 15.85
C TYR A 379 -0.65 -17.13 15.61
N LEU A 380 -0.51 -18.03 14.63
CA LEU A 380 -1.54 -19.02 14.27
C LEU A 380 -1.75 -20.05 15.39
N PHE A 381 -0.67 -20.48 16.04
CA PHE A 381 -0.77 -21.39 17.19
C PHE A 381 -1.59 -20.76 18.32
N ASN A 382 -1.29 -19.52 18.69
CA ASN A 382 -2.03 -18.79 19.72
C ASN A 382 -3.51 -18.58 19.33
N ARG A 383 -3.79 -18.32 18.06
CA ARG A 383 -5.16 -18.17 17.54
C ARG A 383 -5.94 -19.48 17.66
N ILE A 384 -5.35 -20.61 17.26
CA ILE A 384 -5.99 -21.95 17.39
C ILE A 384 -6.26 -22.30 18.85
N GLU A 385 -5.30 -22.09 19.75
CA GLU A 385 -5.48 -22.36 21.17
C GLU A 385 -6.55 -21.48 21.82
N ASN A 386 -6.62 -20.21 21.46
CA ASN A 386 -7.66 -19.30 21.93
C ASN A 386 -9.04 -19.67 21.37
N GLY A 387 -9.13 -20.10 20.11
CA GLY A 387 -10.37 -20.58 19.49
C GLY A 387 -10.94 -21.81 20.20
N LYS A 388 -10.08 -22.78 20.54
CA LYS A 388 -10.47 -23.97 21.32
C LYS A 388 -11.03 -23.59 22.69
N ASN A 389 -10.42 -22.61 23.37
CA ASN A 389 -10.85 -22.18 24.70
C ASN A 389 -12.19 -21.42 24.68
N ASN A 390 -12.55 -20.78 23.58
CA ASN A 390 -13.77 -19.99 23.42
C ASN A 390 -14.95 -20.81 22.81
N GLY A 391 -14.77 -22.13 22.58
CA GLY A 391 -15.83 -22.98 22.03
C GLY A 391 -16.10 -22.75 20.53
N ILE A 392 -15.31 -21.92 19.87
CA ILE A 392 -15.27 -21.77 18.43
C ILE A 392 -14.56 -23.02 17.90
N GLY A 393 -15.25 -23.87 17.15
CA GLY A 393 -14.71 -25.12 16.65
C GLY A 393 -13.39 -24.91 15.86
N GLU A 394 -12.62 -25.97 15.67
CA GLU A 394 -11.38 -25.91 14.89
C GLU A 394 -11.70 -25.47 13.45
N SER A 395 -11.46 -24.17 13.15
CA SER A 395 -11.57 -23.69 11.78
C SER A 395 -10.40 -24.21 10.96
N PRO A 396 -10.61 -24.84 9.80
CA PRO A 396 -9.54 -25.20 8.90
C PRO A 396 -8.68 -23.97 8.57
N LEU A 397 -7.37 -24.13 8.69
CA LEU A 397 -6.39 -23.09 8.34
C LEU A 397 -5.79 -23.40 6.98
N LEU A 398 -5.85 -22.44 6.08
CA LEU A 398 -5.30 -22.50 4.72
C LEU A 398 -4.24 -21.42 4.56
N ILE A 399 -3.01 -21.81 4.21
CA ILE A 399 -1.92 -20.87 3.94
C ILE A 399 -1.60 -20.94 2.45
N ILE A 400 -1.65 -19.80 1.76
CA ILE A 400 -1.48 -19.68 0.30
C ILE A 400 -0.52 -18.54 -0.08
#